data_519bb2c7615b2a5251de15caec73d309
#
_entry.id   519bb2c7615b2a5251de15caec73d309
#
_cell.length_a   1.000
_cell.length_b   1.000
_cell.length_c   1.000
_cell.angle_alpha   90.00
_cell.angle_beta   90.00
_cell.angle_gamma   90.00
#
_symmetry.space_group_name_H-M   'P 1'
#
loop_
_entity.id
_entity.type
_entity.pdbx_description
1 polymer ?
#
loop_
_entity_poly.entity_id
_entity_poly.type
_entity_poly.pdbx_seq_one_letter_code
_entity_poly.pdbx_strand_id
1 'polypeptide(L)'
;MKSVSSIKWTETSIEHIARHGTKPDEVEEVCFNDEIAPFIRSGRENLYYVFGKTYAGRFLFIVVKFIKPGAVIVITAREMNEWEKNYFKKRGK
;
A
#
# COMPACT_ATOMS: atom_id res chain seq x y z
N MET A 1 9.50 11.77 -7.81
CA MET A 1 8.25 11.16 -7.36
C MET A 1 8.45 9.68 -7.10
N LYS A 2 7.98 9.19 -5.96
CA LYS A 2 8.13 7.79 -5.62
C LYS A 2 7.04 6.96 -6.29
N SER A 3 7.43 5.80 -6.80
CA SER A 3 6.47 4.83 -7.31
C SER A 3 6.97 3.43 -6.95
N VAL A 4 6.04 2.48 -6.86
CA VAL A 4 6.37 1.10 -6.55
C VAL A 4 6.37 0.29 -7.83
N SER A 5 7.52 -0.29 -8.17
CA SER A 5 7.67 -1.13 -9.36
C SER A 5 7.71 -2.61 -9.01
N SER A 6 8.19 -2.94 -7.81
CA SER A 6 8.24 -4.33 -7.39
C SER A 6 8.16 -4.41 -5.86
N ILE A 7 7.69 -5.55 -5.39
CA ILE A 7 7.54 -5.81 -3.95
C ILE A 7 8.32 -7.09 -3.63
N LYS A 8 9.19 -6.99 -2.63
CA LYS A 8 9.88 -8.17 -2.15
C LYS A 8 9.11 -8.74 -0.97
N TRP A 9 8.51 -9.89 -1.16
CA TRP A 9 7.72 -10.55 -0.11
C TRP A 9 8.61 -11.44 0.73
N THR A 10 8.34 -11.46 2.04
CA THR A 10 8.98 -12.38 2.97
C THR A 10 7.89 -13.07 3.77
N GLU A 11 8.22 -14.20 4.39
CA GLU A 11 7.26 -14.87 5.26
C GLU A 11 6.74 -13.94 6.34
N THR A 12 7.66 -13.16 6.92
CA THR A 12 7.28 -12.24 7.99
C THR A 12 6.28 -11.19 7.52
N SER A 13 6.51 -10.60 6.35
CA SER A 13 5.60 -9.57 5.85
C SER A 13 4.25 -10.17 5.48
N ILE A 14 4.24 -11.36 4.89
CA ILE A 14 3.00 -12.04 4.52
C ILE A 14 2.18 -12.35 5.77
N GLU A 15 2.83 -12.89 6.80
CA GLU A 15 2.16 -13.19 8.06
C GLU A 15 1.62 -11.94 8.73
N HIS A 16 2.40 -10.88 8.68
CA HIS A 16 2.02 -9.63 9.34
C HIS A 16 0.75 -9.04 8.73
N ILE A 17 0.68 -8.97 7.40
CA ILE A 17 -0.50 -8.41 6.76
C ILE A 17 -1.71 -9.33 6.91
N ALA A 18 -1.47 -10.65 7.01
CA ALA A 18 -2.56 -11.61 7.20
C ALA A 18 -3.29 -11.37 8.52
N ARG A 19 -2.58 -10.88 9.52
CA ARG A 19 -3.21 -10.56 10.82
C ARG A 19 -4.24 -9.45 10.71
N HIS A 20 -4.13 -8.64 9.67
CA HIS A 20 -5.07 -7.55 9.40
C HIS A 20 -6.04 -7.90 8.28
N GLY A 21 -6.10 -9.18 7.91
CA GLY A 21 -7.03 -9.64 6.88
C GLY A 21 -6.67 -9.22 5.48
N THR A 22 -5.37 -9.01 5.21
CA THR A 22 -4.91 -8.57 3.91
C THR A 22 -4.01 -9.62 3.29
N LYS A 23 -4.12 -9.79 1.98
CA LYS A 23 -3.34 -10.78 1.23
C LYS A 23 -2.32 -10.08 0.33
N PRO A 24 -1.19 -10.75 0.01
CA PRO A 24 -0.21 -10.17 -0.91
C PRO A 24 -0.81 -9.74 -2.25
N ASP A 25 -1.73 -10.54 -2.82
CA ASP A 25 -2.40 -10.19 -4.06
C ASP A 25 -3.08 -8.84 -3.98
N GLU A 26 -3.72 -8.57 -2.85
CA GLU A 26 -4.45 -7.32 -2.67
C GLU A 26 -3.51 -6.13 -2.60
N VAL A 27 -2.37 -6.30 -1.94
CA VAL A 27 -1.36 -5.25 -1.88
C VAL A 27 -0.82 -4.96 -3.27
N GLU A 28 -0.57 -6.02 -4.04
CA GLU A 28 -0.08 -5.86 -5.41
C GLU A 28 -1.10 -5.15 -6.28
N GLU A 29 -2.38 -5.49 -6.13
CA GLU A 29 -3.44 -4.81 -6.88
C GLU A 29 -3.43 -3.32 -6.59
N VAL A 30 -3.28 -2.94 -5.32
CA VAL A 30 -3.24 -1.52 -4.95
C VAL A 30 -2.04 -0.83 -5.57
N CYS A 31 -0.86 -1.42 -5.40
CA CYS A 31 0.38 -0.77 -5.82
C CYS A 31 0.50 -0.67 -7.34
N PHE A 32 -0.08 -1.62 -8.06
CA PHE A 32 0.05 -1.69 -9.52
C PHE A 32 -1.25 -1.40 -10.25
N ASN A 33 -2.24 -0.83 -9.55
CA ASN A 33 -3.53 -0.52 -10.14
C ASN A 33 -3.37 0.54 -11.24
N ASP A 34 -3.76 0.18 -12.45
CA ASP A 34 -3.64 1.08 -13.60
C ASP A 34 -4.91 1.90 -13.85
N GLU A 35 -6.01 1.57 -13.17
CA GLU A 35 -7.24 2.33 -13.27
C GLU A 35 -7.31 3.43 -12.23
N ILE A 36 -6.91 3.11 -10.99
CA ILE A 36 -6.91 4.06 -9.90
C ILE A 36 -5.51 4.06 -9.30
N ALA A 37 -4.72 5.07 -9.67
CA ALA A 37 -3.33 5.12 -9.22
C ALA A 37 -3.28 5.26 -7.69
N PRO A 38 -2.39 4.52 -7.04
CA PRO A 38 -2.22 4.68 -5.60
C PRO A 38 -1.60 6.03 -5.27
N PHE A 39 -1.92 6.54 -4.10
CA PHE A 39 -1.32 7.77 -3.60
C PHE A 39 -0.23 7.42 -2.61
N ILE A 40 0.98 7.89 -2.84
CA ILE A 40 2.14 7.56 -2.01
C ILE A 40 2.67 8.83 -1.37
N ARG A 41 2.86 8.80 -0.06
CA ARG A 41 3.43 9.94 0.66
C ARG A 41 4.47 9.44 1.65
N SER A 42 5.42 10.31 1.99
CA SER A 42 6.42 9.96 2.99
C SER A 42 5.79 9.90 4.37
N GLY A 43 6.24 8.95 5.15
CA GLY A 43 5.82 8.78 6.53
C GLY A 43 6.98 8.99 7.48
N ARG A 44 6.96 8.28 8.58
CA ARG A 44 7.99 8.39 9.62
C ARG A 44 9.18 7.48 9.28
N GLU A 45 10.37 7.89 9.66
CA GLU A 45 11.57 7.03 9.65
C GLU A 45 11.85 6.37 8.31
N ASN A 46 11.75 7.15 7.24
CA ASN A 46 12.00 6.66 5.87
C ASN A 46 10.98 5.62 5.39
N LEU A 47 9.85 5.51 6.08
CA LEU A 47 8.74 4.69 5.61
C LEU A 47 7.87 5.53 4.69
N TYR A 48 7.12 4.85 3.84
CA TYR A 48 6.17 5.51 2.94
C TYR A 48 4.80 4.87 3.11
N TYR A 49 3.78 5.69 2.98
CA TYR A 49 2.39 5.26 3.11
C TYR A 49 1.79 5.20 1.71
N VAL A 50 1.17 4.07 1.40
CA VAL A 50 0.52 3.87 0.11
C VAL A 50 -0.97 3.72 0.37
N PHE A 51 -1.76 4.60 -0.23
CA PHE A 51 -3.21 4.58 -0.13
C PHE A 51 -3.75 4.16 -1.49
N GLY A 52 -4.62 3.18 -1.53
CA GLY A 52 -5.17 2.78 -2.81
C GLY A 52 -6.32 1.82 -2.66
N LYS A 53 -6.76 1.31 -3.79
CA LYS A 53 -7.96 0.50 -3.86
C LYS A 53 -7.66 -0.77 -4.64
N THR A 54 -8.18 -1.90 -4.16
CA THR A 54 -8.08 -3.16 -4.91
C THR A 54 -9.11 -3.15 -6.03
N TYR A 55 -8.97 -4.08 -6.96
CA TYR A 55 -9.96 -4.22 -8.04
C TYR A 55 -11.33 -4.59 -7.49
N ALA A 56 -11.37 -5.31 -6.38
CA ALA A 56 -12.64 -5.68 -5.73
C ALA A 56 -13.25 -4.52 -4.92
N GLY A 57 -12.56 -3.40 -4.79
CA GLY A 57 -13.10 -2.22 -4.14
C GLY A 57 -12.72 -2.02 -2.70
N ARG A 58 -11.74 -2.78 -2.18
CA ARG A 58 -11.27 -2.57 -0.82
C ARG A 58 -10.28 -1.41 -0.79
N PHE A 59 -10.46 -0.50 0.14
CA PHE A 59 -9.52 0.61 0.36
C PHE A 59 -8.46 0.17 1.35
N LEU A 60 -7.20 0.17 0.92
CA LEU A 60 -6.10 -0.31 1.75
C LEU A 60 -5.10 0.81 2.05
N PHE A 61 -4.57 0.75 3.26
CA PHE A 61 -3.48 1.57 3.74
C PHE A 61 -2.28 0.65 3.94
N ILE A 62 -1.18 0.95 3.24
CA ILE A 62 -0.02 0.08 3.22
C ILE A 62 1.20 0.89 3.62
N VAL A 63 2.04 0.32 4.49
CA VAL A 63 3.30 0.95 4.88
C VAL A 63 4.42 0.16 4.24
N VAL A 64 5.29 0.85 3.50
CA VAL A 64 6.39 0.21 2.79
C VAL A 64 7.70 0.91 3.09
N LYS A 65 8.79 0.19 2.85
CA LYS A 65 10.14 0.74 2.94
C LYS A 65 10.83 0.47 1.61
N PHE A 66 11.38 1.52 0.99
CA PHE A 66 12.13 1.34 -0.25
C PHE A 66 13.51 0.76 0.07
N ILE A 67 13.86 -0.32 -0.61
CA ILE A 67 15.18 -0.95 -0.48
C ILE A 67 16.09 -0.52 -1.62
N LYS A 68 15.52 -0.04 -2.70
CA LYS A 68 16.20 0.61 -3.83
C LYS A 68 15.12 1.30 -4.63
N PRO A 69 15.46 2.13 -5.63
CA PRO A 69 14.42 2.83 -6.40
C PRO A 69 13.41 1.86 -6.98
N GLY A 70 12.14 2.09 -6.70
CA GLY A 70 11.04 1.28 -7.21
C GLY A 70 10.77 -0.02 -6.47
N ALA A 71 11.69 -0.50 -5.64
CA ALA A 71 11.54 -1.79 -4.96
C ALA A 71 11.29 -1.59 -3.47
N VAL A 72 10.26 -2.24 -2.97
CA VAL A 72 9.85 -2.07 -1.57
C VAL A 72 9.70 -3.40 -0.87
N ILE A 73 9.82 -3.34 0.46
CA ILE A 73 9.29 -4.39 1.34
C ILE A 73 8.07 -3.82 2.02
N VAL A 74 7.10 -4.68 2.30
CA VAL A 74 5.86 -4.27 2.97
C VAL A 74 6.05 -4.43 4.46
N ILE A 75 5.83 -3.35 5.20
CA ILE A 75 5.91 -3.38 6.66
C ILE A 75 4.57 -3.81 7.24
N THR A 76 3.48 -3.21 6.76
CA THR A 76 2.14 -3.60 7.17
C THR A 76 1.12 -3.17 6.11
N ALA A 77 -0.06 -3.76 6.18
CA ALA A 77 -1.18 -3.38 5.30
C ALA A 77 -2.47 -3.71 6.02
N ARG A 78 -3.45 -2.81 5.89
CA ARG A 78 -4.77 -2.99 6.49
C ARG A 78 -5.80 -2.17 5.74
N GLU A 79 -7.05 -2.39 6.05
CA GLU A 79 -8.10 -1.54 5.49
C GLU A 79 -7.98 -0.12 6.03
N MET A 80 -8.34 0.84 5.20
CA MET A 80 -8.39 2.23 5.63
C MET A 80 -9.51 2.45 6.62
N ASN A 81 -9.27 3.35 7.60
CA ASN A 81 -10.36 3.83 8.43
C ASN A 81 -11.10 4.95 7.66
N GLU A 82 -12.15 5.51 8.25
CA GLU A 82 -12.97 6.50 7.56
C GLU A 82 -12.18 7.75 7.21
N TRP A 83 -11.30 8.18 8.10
CA TRP A 83 -10.47 9.35 7.85
C TRP A 83 -9.58 9.14 6.63
N GLU A 84 -8.97 7.96 6.57
CA GLU A 84 -8.06 7.63 5.47
C GLU A 84 -8.79 7.51 4.15
N LYS A 85 -9.99 6.94 4.15
CA LYS A 85 -10.81 6.85 2.94
C LYS A 85 -11.14 8.24 2.41
N ASN A 86 -11.56 9.14 3.30
CA ASN A 86 -11.89 10.49 2.90
C ASN A 86 -10.68 11.23 2.35
N TYR A 87 -9.54 11.05 3.02
CA TYR A 87 -8.29 11.64 2.59
C TYR A 87 -7.90 11.16 1.18
N PHE A 88 -7.98 9.86 0.97
CA PHE A 88 -7.65 9.25 -0.33
C PHE A 88 -8.59 9.74 -1.43
N LYS A 89 -9.89 9.76 -1.15
CA LYS A 89 -10.87 10.19 -2.15
C LYS A 89 -10.66 11.63 -2.57
N LYS A 90 -10.29 12.49 -1.64
CA LYS A 90 -10.02 13.90 -1.96
C LYS A 90 -8.74 14.05 -2.76
N ARG A 91 -7.71 13.26 -2.44
CA ARG A 91 -6.44 13.34 -3.14
C ARG A 91 -6.52 12.70 -4.51
N GLY A 92 -7.41 11.74 -4.69
CA GLY A 92 -7.55 11.00 -5.94
C GLY A 92 -8.29 11.75 -7.04
N LYS A 93 -8.57 13.01 -6.84
CA LYS A 93 -9.26 13.81 -7.86
C LYS A 93 -8.29 14.59 -8.75
#